data_65f6d5d85cc82d0321545852d4837637
#
_entry.id   65f6d5d85cc82d0321545852d4837637
#
_cell.length_a   1.000
_cell.length_b   1.000
_cell.length_c   1.000
_cell.angle_alpha   90.00
_cell.angle_beta   90.00
_cell.angle_gamma   90.00
#
_symmetry.space_group_name_H-M   'P 1'
#
loop_
_entity.id
_entity.type
_entity.pdbx_description
1 polymer ?
#
loop_
_entity_poly.entity_id
_entity_poly.type
_entity_poly.pdbx_seq_one_letter_code
_entity_poly.pdbx_strand_id
1 'polypeptide(L)'
;EKLRNLTVAQCQLIEIIKAISINAKVIIMDEPTAAITDREVELLFEHIRSLTAKGVAIIYISHRMDEIFSICDRVSVYRDGQYIGSGDTKDLDEAQLIKMMVGREITDVFPKLDAEIGDVIFEAKNIVRADNKVKGVSLSVRRGEILGIGGLVGAGRSELVEGIFGMHELASGEIFVKGKQVKVHSPKDIIKEGVAL
;
A
#
# COMPACT_ATOMS: atom_id res chain seq x y z
N GLU A 1 12.73 10.76 -22.96
CA GLU A 1 13.13 9.71 -22.02
C GLU A 1 12.42 8.40 -22.39
N LYS A 2 13.06 7.22 -22.17
CA LYS A 2 12.42 5.94 -22.52
C LYS A 2 11.52 5.49 -21.38
N LEU A 3 10.30 5.01 -21.66
CA LEU A 3 9.34 4.50 -20.67
C LEU A 3 9.95 3.56 -19.63
N ARG A 4 10.92 2.73 -20.03
CA ARG A 4 11.61 1.78 -19.13
C ARG A 4 12.41 2.45 -17.98
N ASN A 5 12.66 3.76 -18.06
CA ASN A 5 13.42 4.52 -17.07
C ASN A 5 12.51 5.31 -16.13
N LEU A 6 11.20 5.19 -16.29
CA LEU A 6 10.22 5.89 -15.50
C LEU A 6 9.78 5.05 -14.29
N THR A 7 9.40 5.72 -13.23
CA THR A 7 8.75 5.07 -12.08
C THR A 7 7.36 4.56 -12.47
N VAL A 8 6.81 3.62 -11.70
CA VAL A 8 5.45 3.10 -11.92
C VAL A 8 4.44 4.24 -11.93
N ALA A 9 4.55 5.19 -10.99
CA ALA A 9 3.71 6.39 -10.93
C ALA A 9 3.78 7.23 -12.20
N GLN A 10 4.99 7.46 -12.75
CA GLN A 10 5.15 8.21 -13.99
C GLN A 10 4.57 7.48 -15.20
N CYS A 11 4.71 6.15 -15.26
CA CYS A 11 4.07 5.33 -16.28
C CYS A 11 2.56 5.46 -16.24
N GLN A 12 1.97 5.43 -15.05
CA GLN A 12 0.52 5.57 -14.83
C GLN A 12 0.01 6.94 -15.29
N LEU A 13 0.71 8.02 -14.96
CA LEU A 13 0.38 9.37 -15.45
C LEU A 13 0.44 9.45 -16.99
N ILE A 14 1.39 8.79 -17.63
CA ILE A 14 1.48 8.76 -19.11
C ILE A 14 0.29 8.02 -19.72
N GLU A 15 -0.16 6.91 -19.14
CA GLU A 15 -1.35 6.19 -19.63
C GLU A 15 -2.62 7.08 -19.52
N ILE A 16 -2.74 7.85 -18.45
CA ILE A 16 -3.84 8.82 -18.28
C ILE A 16 -3.74 9.92 -19.36
N ILE A 17 -2.56 10.51 -19.58
CA ILE A 17 -2.34 11.53 -20.63
C ILE A 17 -2.67 10.97 -22.00
N LYS A 18 -2.27 9.73 -22.29
CA LYS A 18 -2.57 9.05 -23.55
C LYS A 18 -4.08 8.91 -23.77
N ALA A 19 -4.84 8.47 -22.73
CA ALA A 19 -6.29 8.37 -22.82
C ALA A 19 -6.96 9.73 -23.08
N ILE A 20 -6.44 10.81 -22.48
CA ILE A 20 -6.90 12.17 -22.71
C ILE A 20 -6.62 12.65 -24.15
N SER A 21 -5.46 12.30 -24.71
CA SER A 21 -4.98 12.81 -26.01
C SER A 21 -5.81 12.34 -27.21
N ILE A 22 -6.59 11.27 -27.08
CA ILE A 22 -7.41 10.70 -28.16
C ILE A 22 -8.82 11.32 -28.27
N ASN A 23 -9.13 12.41 -27.56
CA ASN A 23 -10.46 13.02 -27.50
C ASN A 23 -11.58 12.02 -27.18
N ALA A 24 -11.34 11.11 -26.26
CA ALA A 24 -12.30 10.11 -25.85
C ALA A 24 -13.57 10.75 -25.27
N LYS A 25 -14.73 10.20 -25.59
CA LYS A 25 -16.02 10.59 -24.97
C LYS A 25 -16.24 9.89 -23.63
N VAL A 26 -15.64 8.73 -23.47
CA VAL A 26 -15.68 7.92 -22.24
C VAL A 26 -14.26 7.46 -21.93
N ILE A 27 -13.82 7.61 -20.69
CA ILE A 27 -12.53 7.12 -20.21
C ILE A 27 -12.79 6.14 -19.08
N ILE A 28 -12.16 4.96 -19.14
CA ILE A 28 -12.18 3.95 -18.07
C ILE A 28 -10.84 4.04 -17.34
N MET A 29 -10.90 4.23 -16.04
CA MET A 29 -9.74 4.28 -15.13
C MET A 29 -9.86 3.14 -14.13
N ASP A 30 -8.97 2.17 -14.21
CA ASP A 30 -8.92 1.00 -13.35
C ASP A 30 -7.78 1.15 -12.35
N GLU A 31 -8.12 1.33 -11.05
CA GLU A 31 -7.18 1.57 -9.94
C GLU A 31 -6.11 2.64 -10.25
N PRO A 32 -6.48 3.83 -10.74
CA PRO A 32 -5.51 4.79 -11.27
C PRO A 32 -4.58 5.37 -10.21
N THR A 33 -4.87 5.15 -8.94
CA THR A 33 -4.14 5.72 -7.80
C THR A 33 -3.25 4.72 -7.07
N ALA A 34 -3.26 3.44 -7.45
CA ALA A 34 -2.57 2.36 -6.74
C ALA A 34 -1.06 2.57 -6.51
N ALA A 35 -0.39 3.35 -7.36
CA ALA A 35 1.06 3.55 -7.31
C ALA A 35 1.49 5.02 -7.24
N ILE A 36 0.57 5.95 -6.98
CA ILE A 36 0.85 7.39 -6.91
C ILE A 36 0.67 7.92 -5.50
N THR A 37 1.30 9.06 -5.20
CA THR A 37 1.21 9.75 -3.90
C THR A 37 -0.09 10.52 -3.77
N ASP A 38 -0.51 10.84 -2.53
CA ASP A 38 -1.74 11.60 -2.27
C ASP A 38 -1.76 12.95 -3.02
N ARG A 39 -0.62 13.62 -3.15
CA ARG A 39 -0.50 14.85 -3.95
C ARG A 39 -0.78 14.62 -5.44
N GLU A 40 -0.34 13.49 -5.98
CA GLU A 40 -0.60 13.12 -7.38
C GLU A 40 -2.05 12.71 -7.58
N VAL A 41 -2.69 12.11 -6.56
CA VAL A 41 -4.14 11.82 -6.54
C VAL A 41 -4.96 13.12 -6.65
N GLU A 42 -4.62 14.15 -5.88
CA GLU A 42 -5.29 15.45 -5.97
C GLU A 42 -5.20 16.05 -7.37
N LEU A 43 -4.01 16.03 -7.98
CA LEU A 43 -3.82 16.50 -9.36
C LEU A 43 -4.62 15.67 -10.38
N LEU A 44 -4.68 14.35 -10.21
CA LEU A 44 -5.52 13.49 -11.03
C LEU A 44 -6.99 13.88 -10.92
N PHE A 45 -7.48 14.12 -9.71
CA PHE A 45 -8.88 14.54 -9.49
C PHE A 45 -9.21 15.90 -10.10
N GLU A 46 -8.27 16.84 -10.06
CA GLU A 46 -8.41 18.13 -10.78
C GLU A 46 -8.56 17.90 -12.29
N HIS A 47 -7.74 17.03 -12.87
CA HIS A 47 -7.83 16.68 -14.29
C HIS A 47 -9.15 15.97 -14.62
N ILE A 48 -9.60 15.03 -13.80
CA ILE A 48 -10.91 14.36 -13.96
C ILE A 48 -12.04 15.39 -13.98
N ARG A 49 -12.08 16.32 -13.00
CA ARG A 49 -13.10 17.38 -12.96
C ARG A 49 -13.05 18.29 -14.19
N SER A 50 -11.85 18.59 -14.69
CA SER A 50 -11.69 19.37 -15.93
C SER A 50 -12.22 18.63 -17.16
N LEU A 51 -12.08 17.31 -17.23
CA LEU A 51 -12.59 16.49 -18.33
C LEU A 51 -14.11 16.35 -18.27
N THR A 52 -14.67 16.10 -17.10
CA THR A 52 -16.12 15.98 -16.91
C THR A 52 -16.82 17.32 -17.19
N ALA A 53 -16.22 18.46 -16.85
CA ALA A 53 -16.72 19.79 -17.22
C ALA A 53 -16.76 20.02 -18.75
N LYS A 54 -15.95 19.27 -19.53
CA LYS A 54 -15.97 19.27 -21.00
C LYS A 54 -16.90 18.20 -21.60
N GLY A 55 -17.68 17.50 -20.76
CA GLY A 55 -18.65 16.48 -21.18
C GLY A 55 -18.06 15.09 -21.38
N VAL A 56 -16.84 14.82 -20.93
CA VAL A 56 -16.27 13.47 -20.95
C VAL A 56 -16.87 12.65 -19.81
N ALA A 57 -17.41 11.46 -20.09
CA ALA A 57 -17.87 10.53 -19.08
C ALA A 57 -16.68 9.70 -18.56
N ILE A 58 -16.65 9.43 -17.24
CA ILE A 58 -15.57 8.65 -16.62
C ILE A 58 -16.17 7.44 -15.89
N ILE A 59 -15.62 6.27 -16.14
CA ILE A 59 -15.82 5.07 -15.33
C ILE A 59 -14.58 4.91 -14.46
N TYR A 60 -14.76 5.13 -13.15
CA TYR A 60 -13.68 5.09 -12.17
C TYR A 60 -13.82 3.82 -11.33
N ILE A 61 -12.81 2.94 -11.39
CA ILE A 61 -12.80 1.68 -10.62
C ILE A 61 -11.77 1.85 -9.51
N SER A 62 -12.21 1.71 -8.27
CA SER A 62 -11.36 1.77 -7.07
C SER A 62 -12.00 0.98 -5.92
N HIS A 63 -11.17 0.50 -5.02
CA HIS A 63 -11.59 -0.07 -3.73
C HIS A 63 -11.41 0.93 -2.57
N ARG A 64 -10.91 2.12 -2.85
CA ARG A 64 -10.69 3.19 -1.87
C ARG A 64 -11.94 4.05 -1.75
N MET A 65 -12.57 3.99 -0.57
CA MET A 65 -13.83 4.69 -0.29
C MET A 65 -13.68 6.21 -0.35
N ASP A 66 -12.57 6.72 0.19
CA ASP A 66 -12.23 8.14 0.16
C ASP A 66 -12.21 8.72 -1.26
N GLU A 67 -11.71 7.96 -2.22
CA GLU A 67 -11.70 8.34 -3.64
C GLU A 67 -13.10 8.33 -4.23
N ILE A 68 -13.85 7.23 -4.02
CA ILE A 68 -15.21 7.08 -4.55
C ILE A 68 -16.10 8.23 -4.09
N PHE A 69 -16.11 8.54 -2.80
CA PHE A 69 -16.91 9.64 -2.26
C PHE A 69 -16.41 11.03 -2.68
N SER A 70 -15.11 11.17 -3.01
CA SER A 70 -14.53 12.45 -3.42
C SER A 70 -14.80 12.81 -4.89
N ILE A 71 -14.87 11.82 -5.80
CA ILE A 71 -14.84 12.08 -7.25
C ILE A 71 -16.03 11.51 -8.00
N CYS A 72 -16.75 10.53 -7.49
CA CYS A 72 -17.83 9.86 -8.21
C CYS A 72 -19.20 10.46 -7.86
N ASP A 73 -20.05 10.63 -8.86
CA ASP A 73 -21.45 11.04 -8.67
C ASP A 73 -22.33 9.86 -8.23
N ARG A 74 -22.06 8.68 -8.79
CA ARG A 74 -22.81 7.44 -8.57
C ARG A 74 -21.86 6.26 -8.48
N VAL A 75 -22.18 5.29 -7.63
CA VAL A 75 -21.43 4.06 -7.47
C VAL A 75 -22.28 2.85 -7.83
N SER A 76 -21.66 1.85 -8.46
CA SER A 76 -22.24 0.52 -8.70
C SER A 76 -21.31 -0.52 -8.08
N VAL A 77 -21.86 -1.39 -7.25
CA VAL A 77 -21.10 -2.41 -6.53
C VAL A 77 -21.24 -3.75 -7.22
N TYR A 78 -20.11 -4.40 -7.43
CA TYR A 78 -20.01 -5.75 -7.92
C TYR A 78 -19.26 -6.61 -6.91
N ARG A 79 -19.67 -7.86 -6.75
CA ARG A 79 -19.03 -8.86 -5.90
C ARG A 79 -19.14 -10.24 -6.53
N ASP A 80 -18.03 -10.97 -6.63
CA ASP A 80 -17.97 -12.31 -7.21
C ASP A 80 -18.58 -12.36 -8.65
N GLY A 81 -18.35 -11.29 -9.43
CA GLY A 81 -18.90 -11.16 -10.79
C GLY A 81 -20.39 -10.83 -10.87
N GLN A 82 -21.06 -10.60 -9.74
CA GLN A 82 -22.49 -10.28 -9.67
C GLN A 82 -22.72 -8.79 -9.33
N TYR A 83 -23.73 -8.21 -9.96
CA TYR A 83 -24.22 -6.88 -9.61
C TYR A 83 -24.95 -6.94 -8.26
N ILE A 84 -24.54 -6.12 -7.30
CA ILE A 84 -25.13 -6.08 -5.96
C ILE A 84 -26.11 -4.91 -5.82
N GLY A 85 -25.77 -3.77 -6.41
CA GLY A 85 -26.61 -2.58 -6.33
C GLY A 85 -25.88 -1.33 -6.79
N SER A 86 -26.60 -0.21 -6.89
CA SER A 86 -26.05 1.12 -7.20
C SER A 86 -26.79 2.20 -6.43
N GLY A 87 -26.14 3.35 -6.27
CA GLY A 87 -26.75 4.53 -5.68
C GLY A 87 -25.92 5.77 -5.96
N ASP A 88 -26.53 6.95 -5.78
CA ASP A 88 -25.80 8.21 -5.81
C ASP A 88 -24.90 8.29 -4.57
N THR A 89 -23.65 8.75 -4.73
CA THR A 89 -22.68 8.81 -3.63
C THR A 89 -23.14 9.71 -2.48
N LYS A 90 -23.90 10.76 -2.78
CA LYS A 90 -24.50 11.67 -1.78
C LYS A 90 -25.56 11.03 -0.87
N ASP A 91 -26.17 9.91 -1.32
CA ASP A 91 -27.26 9.21 -0.63
C ASP A 91 -26.78 7.94 0.08
N LEU A 92 -25.50 7.59 -0.07
CA LEU A 92 -24.86 6.44 0.55
C LEU A 92 -23.85 6.89 1.62
N ASP A 93 -23.75 6.13 2.68
CA ASP A 93 -22.64 6.23 3.61
C ASP A 93 -21.59 5.13 3.37
N GLU A 94 -20.41 5.33 3.94
CA GLU A 94 -19.29 4.40 3.79
C GLU A 94 -19.63 2.99 4.32
N ALA A 95 -20.35 2.90 5.43
CA ALA A 95 -20.71 1.62 6.03
C ALA A 95 -21.67 0.82 5.13
N GLN A 96 -22.63 1.52 4.50
CA GLN A 96 -23.54 0.93 3.52
C GLN A 96 -22.77 0.39 2.31
N LEU A 97 -21.85 1.18 1.78
CA LEU A 97 -21.05 0.78 0.63
C LEU A 97 -20.16 -0.42 0.94
N ILE A 98 -19.50 -0.41 2.08
CA ILE A 98 -18.69 -1.55 2.58
C ILE A 98 -19.58 -2.79 2.76
N LYS A 99 -20.77 -2.65 3.34
CA LYS A 99 -21.72 -3.76 3.50
C LYS A 99 -22.10 -4.38 2.15
N MET A 100 -22.33 -3.55 1.12
CA MET A 100 -22.62 -4.03 -0.23
C MET A 100 -21.43 -4.78 -0.83
N MET A 101 -20.20 -4.29 -0.64
CA MET A 101 -18.99 -4.91 -1.18
C MET A 101 -18.64 -6.22 -0.48
N VAL A 102 -18.74 -6.28 0.84
CA VAL A 102 -18.32 -7.43 1.65
C VAL A 102 -19.48 -8.43 1.88
N GLY A 103 -20.73 -7.96 1.84
CA GLY A 103 -21.94 -8.77 2.03
C GLY A 103 -22.31 -9.05 3.48
N ARG A 104 -21.60 -8.47 4.44
CA ARG A 104 -21.91 -8.52 5.89
C ARG A 104 -21.59 -7.18 6.53
N GLU A 105 -22.24 -6.88 7.63
CA GLU A 105 -21.83 -5.76 8.45
C GLU A 105 -20.43 -6.04 9.04
N ILE A 106 -19.51 -5.12 8.83
CA ILE A 106 -18.22 -5.17 9.50
C ILE A 106 -18.41 -4.43 10.82
N THR A 107 -18.74 -5.18 11.87
CA THR A 107 -18.91 -4.65 13.23
C THR A 107 -17.56 -4.27 13.87
N ASP A 108 -16.47 -4.89 13.39
CA ASP A 108 -15.10 -4.63 13.83
C ASP A 108 -14.18 -4.64 12.61
N VAL A 109 -13.75 -3.46 12.19
CA VAL A 109 -12.85 -3.31 11.01
C VAL A 109 -11.47 -3.92 11.30
N PHE A 110 -11.05 -3.92 12.56
CA PHE A 110 -9.78 -4.48 13.03
C PHE A 110 -9.96 -5.20 14.38
N PRO A 111 -10.52 -6.44 14.39
CA PRO A 111 -10.64 -7.19 15.64
C PRO A 111 -9.23 -7.44 16.20
N LYS A 112 -8.88 -6.68 17.23
CA LYS A 112 -7.64 -6.91 17.95
C LYS A 112 -7.84 -8.11 18.85
N LEU A 113 -7.28 -9.25 18.47
CA LEU A 113 -7.24 -10.39 19.37
C LEU A 113 -6.32 -10.04 20.55
N ASP A 114 -6.79 -10.25 21.77
CA ASP A 114 -5.97 -10.13 22.98
C ASP A 114 -4.96 -11.28 22.99
N ALA A 115 -3.78 -11.04 22.37
CA ALA A 115 -2.66 -11.94 22.46
C ALA A 115 -1.85 -11.62 23.71
N GLU A 116 -1.52 -12.61 24.52
CA GLU A 116 -0.54 -12.44 25.59
C GLU A 116 0.82 -12.11 24.99
N ILE A 117 1.29 -10.89 25.24
CA ILE A 117 2.62 -10.44 24.79
C ILE A 117 3.67 -11.01 25.74
N GLY A 118 4.51 -11.87 25.20
CA GLY A 118 5.58 -12.55 25.94
C GLY A 118 6.93 -11.86 25.85
N ASP A 119 7.98 -12.68 25.97
CA ASP A 119 9.38 -12.22 25.90
C ASP A 119 9.77 -11.74 24.49
N VAL A 120 10.85 -10.96 24.44
CA VAL A 120 11.47 -10.55 23.16
C VAL A 120 12.00 -11.77 22.42
N ILE A 121 11.51 -11.99 21.20
CA ILE A 121 11.91 -13.13 20.35
C ILE A 121 12.79 -12.71 19.17
N PHE A 122 12.78 -11.44 18.82
CA PHE A 122 13.60 -10.90 17.76
C PHE A 122 14.14 -9.52 18.14
N GLU A 123 15.42 -9.27 17.88
CA GLU A 123 16.04 -7.96 18.02
C GLU A 123 16.97 -7.68 16.85
N ALA A 124 16.93 -6.47 16.34
CA ALA A 124 17.91 -5.93 15.42
C ALA A 124 18.50 -4.67 16.07
N LYS A 125 19.82 -4.61 16.23
CA LYS A 125 20.52 -3.53 16.95
C LYS A 125 21.46 -2.80 16.01
N ASN A 126 21.31 -1.48 15.93
CA ASN A 126 22.19 -0.57 15.17
C ASN A 126 22.44 -1.02 13.73
N ILE A 127 21.38 -1.42 13.03
CA ILE A 127 21.47 -1.92 11.66
C ILE A 127 21.87 -0.79 10.71
N VAL A 128 23.00 -0.96 10.05
CA VAL A 128 23.50 -0.08 8.97
C VAL A 128 23.69 -0.91 7.72
N ARG A 129 23.07 -0.52 6.59
CA ARG A 129 23.30 -1.18 5.30
C ARG A 129 24.57 -0.64 4.62
N ALA A 130 25.26 -1.48 3.86
CA ALA A 130 26.48 -1.10 3.15
C ALA A 130 26.25 0.02 2.11
N ASP A 131 25.05 0.12 1.54
CA ASP A 131 24.63 1.19 0.62
C ASP A 131 24.19 2.48 1.33
N ASN A 132 24.30 2.54 2.66
CA ASN A 132 23.96 3.67 3.52
C ASN A 132 22.48 4.13 3.47
N LYS A 133 21.57 3.29 2.99
CA LYS A 133 20.13 3.56 2.99
C LYS A 133 19.49 3.35 4.37
N VAL A 134 20.11 2.56 5.23
CA VAL A 134 19.74 2.38 6.64
C VAL A 134 20.91 2.79 7.51
N LYS A 135 20.64 3.64 8.54
CA LYS A 135 21.66 4.38 9.28
C LYS A 135 21.52 4.19 10.79
N GLY A 136 21.77 2.98 11.29
CA GLY A 136 21.77 2.70 12.74
C GLY A 136 20.37 2.52 13.34
N VAL A 137 19.50 1.76 12.67
CA VAL A 137 18.13 1.49 13.15
C VAL A 137 18.16 0.30 14.09
N SER A 138 17.42 0.40 15.21
CA SER A 138 17.20 -0.69 16.15
C SER A 138 15.70 -0.93 16.32
N LEU A 139 15.32 -2.20 16.46
CA LEU A 139 13.96 -2.62 16.77
C LEU A 139 13.97 -3.95 17.54
N SER A 140 12.91 -4.22 18.27
CA SER A 140 12.67 -5.51 18.92
C SER A 140 11.21 -5.92 18.74
N VAL A 141 10.96 -7.22 18.70
CA VAL A 141 9.62 -7.79 18.58
C VAL A 141 9.45 -8.87 19.65
N ARG A 142 8.32 -8.84 20.36
CA ARG A 142 7.96 -9.80 21.39
C ARG A 142 7.08 -10.92 20.83
N ARG A 143 7.02 -12.00 21.51
CA ARG A 143 6.08 -13.09 21.18
C ARG A 143 4.64 -12.57 21.24
N GLY A 144 3.84 -12.86 20.22
CA GLY A 144 2.43 -12.41 20.14
C GLY A 144 2.25 -10.94 19.81
N GLU A 145 3.33 -10.17 19.61
CA GLU A 145 3.30 -8.77 19.25
C GLU A 145 3.18 -8.58 17.73
N ILE A 146 2.42 -7.58 17.30
CA ILE A 146 2.46 -7.04 15.95
C ILE A 146 3.13 -5.67 16.01
N LEU A 147 4.39 -5.60 15.56
CA LEU A 147 5.15 -4.35 15.49
C LEU A 147 4.88 -3.65 14.15
N GLY A 148 4.28 -2.48 14.17
CA GLY A 148 4.08 -1.63 12.99
C GLY A 148 5.32 -0.77 12.71
N ILE A 149 5.81 -0.79 11.45
CA ILE A 149 6.89 0.09 11.00
C ILE A 149 6.29 1.14 10.04
N GLY A 150 6.02 2.34 10.56
CA GLY A 150 5.46 3.46 9.80
C GLY A 150 6.53 4.36 9.16
N GLY A 151 6.14 5.10 8.12
CA GLY A 151 6.99 6.10 7.47
C GLY A 151 6.53 6.43 6.05
N LEU A 152 6.98 7.56 5.52
CA LEU A 152 6.67 7.98 4.15
C LEU A 152 7.36 7.09 3.10
N VAL A 153 6.94 7.20 1.84
CA VAL A 153 7.61 6.56 0.71
C VAL A 153 9.07 7.03 0.66
N GLY A 154 10.00 6.09 0.54
CA GLY A 154 11.45 6.39 0.57
C GLY A 154 12.06 6.51 1.98
N ALA A 155 11.31 6.27 3.06
CA ALA A 155 11.82 6.33 4.43
C ALA A 155 12.76 5.17 4.81
N GLY A 156 13.04 4.21 3.92
CA GLY A 156 13.97 3.13 4.18
C GLY A 156 13.38 1.91 4.89
N ARG A 157 12.03 1.78 4.97
CA ARG A 157 11.35 0.66 5.65
C ARG A 157 11.66 -0.68 4.99
N SER A 158 11.46 -0.77 3.69
CA SER A 158 11.75 -1.98 2.90
C SER A 158 13.24 -2.28 2.95
N GLU A 159 14.07 -1.26 2.82
CA GLU A 159 15.52 -1.39 2.89
C GLU A 159 16.01 -1.95 4.23
N LEU A 160 15.36 -1.57 5.34
CA LEU A 160 15.65 -2.10 6.67
C LEU A 160 15.32 -3.60 6.73
N VAL A 161 14.11 -3.97 6.34
CA VAL A 161 13.63 -5.36 6.39
C VAL A 161 14.44 -6.25 5.45
N GLU A 162 14.73 -5.81 4.24
CA GLU A 162 15.61 -6.52 3.28
C GLU A 162 17.04 -6.73 3.83
N GLY A 163 17.58 -5.71 4.51
CA GLY A 163 18.90 -5.82 5.17
C GLY A 163 18.88 -6.85 6.30
N ILE A 164 17.89 -6.79 7.19
CA ILE A 164 17.68 -7.75 8.28
C ILE A 164 17.50 -9.18 7.74
N PHE A 165 16.78 -9.31 6.62
CA PHE A 165 16.52 -10.60 5.98
C PHE A 165 17.71 -11.16 5.20
N GLY A 166 18.80 -10.38 5.06
CA GLY A 166 20.04 -10.81 4.39
C GLY A 166 19.97 -10.77 2.85
N MET A 167 19.05 -9.96 2.29
CA MET A 167 19.01 -9.69 0.85
C MET A 167 20.07 -8.69 0.41
N HIS A 168 20.54 -7.87 1.37
CA HIS A 168 21.59 -6.88 1.18
C HIS A 168 22.59 -6.93 2.33
N GLU A 169 23.85 -6.61 2.01
CA GLU A 169 24.94 -6.61 2.97
C GLU A 169 24.76 -5.52 4.04
N LEU A 170 25.00 -5.88 5.30
CA LEU A 170 25.06 -4.95 6.41
C LEU A 170 26.50 -4.48 6.62
N ALA A 171 26.69 -3.15 6.72
CA ALA A 171 27.98 -2.59 7.12
C ALA A 171 28.24 -2.80 8.61
N SER A 172 27.19 -2.75 9.44
CA SER A 172 27.26 -3.01 10.87
C SER A 172 25.85 -3.32 11.43
N GLY A 173 25.83 -3.84 12.64
CA GLY A 173 24.61 -4.17 13.40
C GLY A 173 24.63 -5.62 13.85
N GLU A 174 23.70 -5.93 14.75
CA GLU A 174 23.56 -7.25 15.33
C GLU A 174 22.11 -7.70 15.25
N ILE A 175 21.88 -8.96 14.95
CA ILE A 175 20.56 -9.59 14.89
C ILE A 175 20.51 -10.72 15.91
N PHE A 176 19.44 -10.76 16.69
CA PHE A 176 19.19 -11.79 17.69
C PHE A 176 17.83 -12.43 17.45
N VAL A 177 17.78 -13.75 17.51
CA VAL A 177 16.55 -14.54 17.47
C VAL A 177 16.50 -15.41 18.73
N LYS A 178 15.44 -15.25 19.52
CA LYS A 178 15.26 -15.93 20.81
C LYS A 178 16.49 -15.75 21.75
N GLY A 179 17.04 -14.53 21.79
CA GLY A 179 18.21 -14.19 22.60
C GLY A 179 19.56 -14.66 22.05
N LYS A 180 19.59 -15.42 20.96
CA LYS A 180 20.82 -15.91 20.34
C LYS A 180 21.22 -14.99 19.18
N GLN A 181 22.46 -14.52 19.16
CA GLN A 181 22.99 -13.74 18.06
C GLN A 181 23.11 -14.61 16.79
N VAL A 182 22.58 -14.08 15.69
CA VAL A 182 22.56 -14.73 14.37
C VAL A 182 23.39 -13.93 13.38
N LYS A 183 24.31 -14.59 12.71
CA LYS A 183 25.04 -13.99 11.58
C LYS A 183 24.24 -14.24 10.29
N VAL A 184 23.75 -13.18 9.68
CA VAL A 184 22.92 -13.22 8.47
C VAL A 184 23.75 -12.78 7.29
N HIS A 185 24.12 -13.69 6.41
CA HIS A 185 24.81 -13.44 5.14
C HIS A 185 23.90 -13.67 3.94
N SER A 186 22.78 -14.36 4.15
CA SER A 186 21.79 -14.67 3.14
C SER A 186 20.41 -14.90 3.77
N PRO A 187 19.31 -14.80 2.97
CA PRO A 187 17.97 -15.16 3.44
C PRO A 187 17.85 -16.56 4.05
N LYS A 188 18.67 -17.51 3.59
CA LYS A 188 18.67 -18.90 4.12
C LYS A 188 19.08 -18.96 5.58
N ASP A 189 19.95 -18.06 6.04
CA ASP A 189 20.46 -18.08 7.41
C ASP A 189 19.36 -17.67 8.40
N ILE A 190 18.61 -16.62 8.08
CA ILE A 190 17.56 -16.10 8.95
C ILE A 190 16.29 -16.98 8.89
N ILE A 191 16.01 -17.61 7.74
CA ILE A 191 14.88 -18.54 7.57
C ILE A 191 15.07 -19.77 8.47
N LYS A 192 16.30 -20.29 8.61
CA LYS A 192 16.60 -21.42 9.52
C LYS A 192 16.28 -21.10 10.98
N GLU A 193 16.35 -19.85 11.36
CA GLU A 193 16.00 -19.39 12.72
C GLU A 193 14.50 -19.11 12.88
N GLY A 194 13.70 -19.33 11.82
CA GLY A 194 12.24 -19.21 11.83
C GLY A 194 11.72 -17.79 11.51
N VAL A 195 12.51 -16.96 10.86
CA VAL A 195 12.09 -15.63 10.37
C VAL A 195 11.78 -15.72 8.88
N ALA A 196 10.64 -15.20 8.46
CA ALA A 196 10.18 -15.13 7.06
C ALA A 196 9.89 -13.68 6.63
N LEU A 197 9.99 -13.39 5.35
CA LEU A 197 9.64 -12.12 4.71
C LEU A 197 8.68 -12.39 3.55
#